data_a718f70058ce42b5b8e8cbf8c5888a0b
#
_entry.id   a718f70058ce42b5b8e8cbf8c5888a0b
#
_cell.length_a   1.000
_cell.length_b   1.000
_cell.length_c   1.000
_cell.angle_alpha   90.00
_cell.angle_beta   90.00
_cell.angle_gamma   90.00
#
_symmetry.space_group_name_H-M   'P 1'
#
loop_
_entity.id
_entity.type
_entity.pdbx_description
1 polymer ?
#
loop_
_entity_poly.entity_id
_entity_poly.type
_entity_poly.pdbx_seq_one_letter_code
_entity_poly.pdbx_strand_id
1 'polypeptide(L)'
;MVRNLRGRFDRIDRTEPAARTNCIYTTIIDGTMDILYEDNHLIALFKPPGLATMGLPAGEETLFTQTKAYLKEKYAKPGEVYLGVVSRLDVPVTGIVLFARTSKAAARLNEQFREHTVEKIYAALVEGVITPSEAECVDYLCEDKRHRKVFRTQTAEGKECRLRYHTLRQCHQCSLIEIRLETGRKHQIRLQLSSRGFPIRGDKKYGAKMPFPGGIALHAWKLTFSHPTTKARIELIAPLPKSFEQSVNKFRIWSGR
;
A
#
# COMPACT_ATOMS: atom_id res chain seq x y z
N MET A 1 19.10 5.80 -26.52
CA MET A 1 19.86 5.67 -25.26
C MET A 1 18.90 5.78 -24.11
N VAL A 2 18.46 4.65 -23.56
CA VAL A 2 17.53 4.60 -22.44
C VAL A 2 18.34 4.73 -21.15
N ARG A 3 18.37 5.91 -20.55
CA ARG A 3 19.01 6.10 -19.24
C ARG A 3 18.12 5.50 -18.15
N ASN A 4 18.70 4.55 -17.45
CA ASN A 4 18.19 3.72 -16.39
C ASN A 4 17.51 4.57 -15.28
N LEU A 5 16.18 4.48 -15.15
CA LEU A 5 15.40 5.18 -14.12
C LEU A 5 15.62 4.62 -12.70
N ARG A 6 16.40 3.53 -12.56
CA ARG A 6 16.72 2.91 -11.26
C ARG A 6 17.51 3.82 -10.31
N GLY A 7 18.26 4.80 -10.83
CA GLY A 7 19.18 5.63 -10.04
C GLY A 7 18.57 6.93 -9.44
N ARG A 8 17.31 7.27 -9.69
CA ARG A 8 16.73 8.54 -9.21
C ARG A 8 15.73 8.40 -8.06
N PHE A 9 15.27 7.20 -7.76
CA PHE A 9 14.41 6.96 -6.60
C PHE A 9 15.20 6.73 -5.29
N ASP A 10 16.54 6.52 -5.39
CA ASP A 10 17.40 6.21 -4.25
C ASP A 10 18.03 7.44 -3.55
N ARG A 11 17.72 8.67 -4.00
CA ARG A 11 18.25 9.90 -3.36
C ARG A 11 17.17 10.60 -2.55
N ILE A 12 16.83 10.03 -1.43
CA ILE A 12 16.19 10.74 -0.33
C ILE A 12 17.08 10.56 0.90
N ASP A 13 17.67 11.69 1.25
CA ASP A 13 18.33 12.06 2.50
C ASP A 13 18.85 10.94 3.43
N ARG A 14 20.17 10.72 3.39
CA ARG A 14 20.91 9.85 4.30
C ARG A 14 21.52 10.70 5.41
N THR A 15 20.71 11.14 6.35
CA THR A 15 21.21 11.74 7.60
C THR A 15 20.53 11.12 8.82
N GLU A 16 20.74 9.80 9.01
CA GLU A 16 20.65 9.15 10.31
C GLU A 16 21.60 7.94 10.35
N PRO A 17 22.25 7.64 11.52
CA PRO A 17 23.26 6.59 11.62
C PRO A 17 22.64 5.20 11.38
N ALA A 18 23.27 4.44 10.51
CA ALA A 18 22.87 3.14 10.00
C ALA A 18 22.73 2.08 11.12
N ALA A 19 21.52 1.89 11.63
CA ALA A 19 21.11 0.57 12.02
C ALA A 19 21.01 -0.27 10.74
N ARG A 20 21.67 -1.45 10.67
CA ARG A 20 21.67 -2.32 9.50
C ARG A 20 20.25 -2.65 9.08
N THR A 21 19.74 -1.90 8.12
CA THR A 21 18.43 -2.15 7.50
C THR A 21 18.66 -3.24 6.46
N ASN A 22 18.17 -4.44 6.71
CA ASN A 22 18.13 -5.49 5.71
C ASN A 22 17.05 -5.12 4.68
N CYS A 23 17.42 -4.39 3.62
CA CYS A 23 16.60 -4.27 2.42
C CYS A 23 16.56 -5.62 1.74
N ILE A 24 15.46 -6.34 1.84
CA ILE A 24 15.30 -7.64 1.18
C ILE A 24 14.45 -7.44 -0.05
N TYR A 25 15.12 -7.43 -1.21
CA TYR A 25 14.49 -7.57 -2.51
C TYR A 25 14.52 -9.06 -2.88
N THR A 26 13.48 -9.80 -2.51
CA THR A 26 13.38 -11.19 -2.97
C THR A 26 12.06 -11.33 -3.72
N THR A 27 12.12 -11.25 -5.04
CA THR A 27 11.01 -11.68 -5.89
C THR A 27 11.22 -13.16 -6.18
N ILE A 28 10.52 -14.02 -5.46
CA ILE A 28 10.41 -15.43 -5.85
C ILE A 28 9.18 -15.49 -6.76
N ILE A 29 9.43 -15.56 -8.06
CA ILE A 29 8.38 -15.79 -9.06
C ILE A 29 8.33 -17.30 -9.27
N ASP A 30 7.37 -17.97 -8.65
CA ASP A 30 7.06 -19.36 -9.00
C ASP A 30 5.82 -19.46 -9.92
N GLY A 31 5.45 -18.35 -10.57
CA GLY A 31 4.36 -18.29 -11.55
C GLY A 31 2.97 -18.09 -10.97
N THR A 32 2.77 -18.18 -9.65
CA THR A 32 1.45 -18.11 -9.02
C THR A 32 1.29 -16.94 -8.07
N MET A 33 2.37 -16.49 -7.38
CA MET A 33 2.29 -15.47 -6.35
C MET A 33 3.64 -14.76 -6.14
N ASP A 34 3.63 -13.43 -6.13
CA ASP A 34 4.82 -12.62 -5.89
C ASP A 34 5.10 -12.48 -4.39
N ILE A 35 6.08 -13.21 -3.87
CA ILE A 35 6.48 -13.17 -2.46
C ILE A 35 7.63 -12.16 -2.29
N LEU A 36 7.41 -11.15 -1.45
CA LEU A 36 8.39 -10.11 -1.14
C LEU A 36 9.30 -10.49 0.04
N TYR A 37 8.74 -11.25 1.00
CA TYR A 37 9.46 -11.70 2.18
C TYR A 37 8.79 -12.95 2.75
N GLU A 38 9.56 -13.90 3.22
CA GLU A 38 9.05 -15.07 3.92
C GLU A 38 10.06 -15.58 4.96
N ASP A 39 9.57 -15.83 6.17
CA ASP A 39 10.28 -16.57 7.22
C ASP A 39 9.30 -17.43 8.06
N ASN A 40 9.75 -17.96 9.19
CA ASN A 40 8.93 -18.80 10.07
C ASN A 40 7.76 -18.03 10.73
N HIS A 41 7.79 -16.71 10.76
CA HIS A 41 6.85 -15.86 11.50
C HIS A 41 5.99 -14.98 10.60
N LEU A 42 6.48 -14.63 9.42
CA LEU A 42 5.88 -13.65 8.51
C LEU A 42 5.88 -14.14 7.08
N ILE A 43 4.92 -13.63 6.30
CA ILE A 43 4.95 -13.66 4.85
C ILE A 43 4.39 -12.33 4.32
N ALA A 44 5.13 -11.69 3.43
CA ALA A 44 4.72 -10.47 2.75
C ALA A 44 4.63 -10.74 1.25
N LEU A 45 3.56 -10.24 0.64
CA LEU A 45 3.24 -10.51 -0.75
C LEU A 45 2.94 -9.21 -1.49
N PHE A 46 3.20 -9.22 -2.78
CA PHE A 46 2.66 -8.23 -3.69
C PHE A 46 1.22 -8.62 -4.06
N LYS A 47 0.26 -7.78 -3.70
CA LYS A 47 -1.14 -7.97 -4.09
C LYS A 47 -1.39 -7.31 -5.45
N PRO A 48 -1.81 -8.06 -6.48
CA PRO A 48 -2.24 -7.48 -7.75
C PRO A 48 -3.57 -6.71 -7.59
N PRO A 49 -3.93 -5.86 -8.56
CA PRO A 49 -5.25 -5.24 -8.60
C PRO A 49 -6.33 -6.29 -8.89
N GLY A 50 -7.56 -6.05 -8.41
CA GLY A 50 -8.69 -6.95 -8.63
C GLY A 50 -8.80 -8.10 -7.63
N LEU A 51 -7.72 -8.50 -6.96
CA LEU A 51 -7.73 -9.55 -5.94
C LEU A 51 -8.08 -8.96 -4.56
N ALA A 52 -9.05 -9.56 -3.87
CA ALA A 52 -9.34 -9.19 -2.49
C ALA A 52 -8.23 -9.69 -1.55
N THR A 53 -7.92 -8.94 -0.49
CA THR A 53 -7.00 -9.45 0.55
C THR A 53 -7.64 -10.62 1.29
N MET A 54 -8.90 -10.48 1.68
CA MET A 54 -9.72 -11.49 2.38
C MET A 54 -11.19 -11.06 2.44
N GLY A 55 -12.06 -11.93 2.97
CA GLY A 55 -13.43 -11.57 3.36
C GLY A 55 -14.46 -11.67 2.23
N LEU A 56 -14.19 -12.51 1.22
CA LEU A 56 -15.16 -12.95 0.24
C LEU A 56 -15.91 -14.21 0.73
N PRO A 57 -17.06 -14.55 0.14
CA PRO A 57 -17.77 -15.80 0.41
C PRO A 57 -16.87 -17.04 0.29
N ALA A 58 -17.27 -18.13 0.93
CA ALA A 58 -16.55 -19.38 0.84
C ALA A 58 -16.49 -19.87 -0.63
N GLY A 59 -15.30 -20.27 -1.07
CA GLY A 59 -15.05 -20.71 -2.44
C GLY A 59 -14.50 -19.62 -3.38
N GLU A 60 -14.57 -18.35 -2.98
CA GLU A 60 -13.94 -17.29 -3.76
C GLU A 60 -12.46 -17.10 -3.39
N GLU A 61 -11.64 -16.91 -4.42
CA GLU A 61 -10.21 -16.71 -4.24
C GLU A 61 -9.88 -15.32 -3.64
N THR A 62 -9.00 -15.34 -2.66
CA THR A 62 -8.42 -14.14 -2.06
C THR A 62 -6.91 -14.33 -1.88
N LEU A 63 -6.17 -13.25 -1.71
CA LEU A 63 -4.74 -13.34 -1.40
C LEU A 63 -4.51 -14.22 -0.14
N PHE A 64 -5.41 -14.14 0.84
CA PHE A 64 -5.36 -14.95 2.05
C PHE A 64 -5.52 -16.44 1.77
N THR A 65 -6.52 -16.84 0.97
CA THR A 65 -6.75 -18.27 0.65
C THR A 65 -5.62 -18.84 -0.20
N GLN A 66 -5.13 -18.10 -1.18
CA GLN A 66 -3.96 -18.46 -1.99
C GLN A 66 -2.71 -18.65 -1.12
N THR A 67 -2.46 -17.71 -0.19
CA THR A 67 -1.32 -17.81 0.74
C THR A 67 -1.41 -19.01 1.64
N LYS A 68 -2.62 -19.34 2.16
CA LYS A 68 -2.81 -20.55 2.98
C LYS A 68 -2.51 -21.84 2.17
N ALA A 69 -2.99 -21.90 0.93
CA ALA A 69 -2.74 -23.06 0.05
C ALA A 69 -1.24 -23.21 -0.22
N TYR A 70 -0.57 -22.14 -0.61
CA TYR A 70 0.89 -22.10 -0.82
C TYR A 70 1.68 -22.60 0.40
N LEU A 71 1.37 -22.09 1.59
CA LEU A 71 2.08 -22.49 2.82
C LEU A 71 1.78 -23.96 3.20
N LYS A 72 0.57 -24.44 2.93
CA LYS A 72 0.20 -25.84 3.18
C LYS A 72 0.99 -26.79 2.29
N GLU A 73 1.08 -26.48 1.02
CA GLU A 73 1.82 -27.26 0.02
C GLU A 73 3.33 -27.22 0.29
N LYS A 74 3.91 -26.01 0.34
CA LYS A 74 5.36 -25.81 0.53
C LYS A 74 5.93 -26.51 1.76
N TYR A 75 5.18 -26.54 2.86
CA TYR A 75 5.62 -27.11 4.12
C TYR A 75 4.98 -28.47 4.44
N ALA A 76 4.28 -29.08 3.49
CA ALA A 76 3.62 -30.38 3.60
C ALA A 76 2.81 -30.51 4.91
N LYS A 77 2.07 -29.45 5.29
CA LYS A 77 1.37 -29.41 6.58
C LYS A 77 0.13 -30.31 6.54
N PRO A 78 -0.01 -31.28 7.45
CA PRO A 78 -1.11 -32.23 7.42
C PRO A 78 -2.46 -31.62 7.84
N GLY A 79 -2.46 -30.50 8.54
CA GLY A 79 -3.66 -29.82 9.06
C GLY A 79 -3.91 -28.45 8.49
N GLU A 80 -4.71 -27.68 9.22
CA GLU A 80 -4.98 -26.28 8.91
C GLU A 80 -3.74 -25.40 9.15
N VAL A 81 -3.48 -24.49 8.19
CA VAL A 81 -2.41 -23.52 8.28
C VAL A 81 -2.93 -22.27 8.95
N TYR A 82 -2.29 -21.87 10.06
CA TYR A 82 -2.55 -20.58 10.67
C TYR A 82 -1.99 -19.46 9.78
N LEU A 83 -2.81 -18.46 9.52
CA LEU A 83 -2.41 -17.23 8.86
C LEU A 83 -3.17 -16.05 9.52
N GLY A 84 -2.44 -15.14 10.15
CA GLY A 84 -2.99 -13.94 10.79
C GLY A 84 -2.95 -12.74 9.85
N VAL A 85 -4.08 -12.09 9.64
CA VAL A 85 -4.16 -10.87 8.82
C VAL A 85 -3.71 -9.67 9.65
N VAL A 86 -2.64 -9.01 9.23
CA VAL A 86 -2.05 -7.84 9.90
C VAL A 86 -2.33 -6.56 9.13
N SER A 87 -2.24 -6.63 7.80
CA SER A 87 -2.56 -5.52 6.92
C SER A 87 -3.52 -5.94 5.81
N ARG A 88 -4.27 -4.98 5.27
CA ARG A 88 -5.21 -5.21 4.17
C ARG A 88 -5.14 -4.07 3.19
N LEU A 89 -5.35 -4.39 1.92
CA LEU A 89 -5.55 -3.42 0.85
C LEU A 89 -6.94 -3.60 0.25
N ASP A 90 -7.52 -2.50 -0.24
CA ASP A 90 -8.75 -2.56 -1.03
C ASP A 90 -8.53 -3.37 -2.32
N VAL A 91 -9.60 -3.96 -2.85
CA VAL A 91 -9.55 -4.79 -4.07
C VAL A 91 -8.79 -4.13 -5.23
N PRO A 92 -9.04 -2.86 -5.61
CA PRO A 92 -8.37 -2.22 -6.74
C PRO A 92 -6.95 -1.70 -6.44
N VAL A 93 -6.48 -1.77 -5.19
CA VAL A 93 -5.17 -1.26 -4.74
C VAL A 93 -4.11 -2.34 -4.89
N THR A 94 -2.92 -1.97 -5.33
CA THR A 94 -1.76 -2.86 -5.48
C THR A 94 -0.74 -2.66 -4.36
N GLY A 95 0.19 -3.61 -4.20
CA GLY A 95 1.36 -3.45 -3.33
C GLY A 95 1.42 -4.41 -2.15
N ILE A 96 2.15 -4.02 -1.11
CA ILE A 96 2.53 -4.89 0.01
C ILE A 96 1.33 -5.25 0.88
N VAL A 97 1.13 -6.55 1.08
CA VAL A 97 0.27 -7.11 2.13
C VAL A 97 1.11 -8.01 3.02
N LEU A 98 1.02 -7.81 4.34
CA LEU A 98 1.73 -8.57 5.35
C LEU A 98 0.79 -9.48 6.12
N PHE A 99 1.13 -10.76 6.19
CA PHE A 99 0.49 -11.76 7.04
C PHE A 99 1.45 -12.29 8.08
N ALA A 100 0.92 -12.72 9.23
CA ALA A 100 1.65 -13.42 10.27
C ALA A 100 1.42 -14.92 10.16
N ARG A 101 2.48 -15.72 10.25
CA ARG A 101 2.43 -17.19 10.20
C ARG A 101 2.22 -17.85 11.56
N THR A 102 2.22 -17.05 12.64
CA THR A 102 1.95 -17.49 14.01
C THR A 102 1.07 -16.48 14.74
N SER A 103 0.25 -16.95 15.70
CA SER A 103 -0.62 -16.08 16.52
C SER A 103 0.18 -15.07 17.34
N LYS A 104 1.35 -15.47 17.85
CA LYS A 104 2.25 -14.60 18.61
C LYS A 104 2.82 -13.48 17.74
N ALA A 105 3.20 -13.77 16.48
CA ALA A 105 3.65 -12.77 15.54
C ALA A 105 2.50 -11.82 15.16
N ALA A 106 1.29 -12.35 14.94
CA ALA A 106 0.11 -11.53 14.65
C ALA A 106 -0.20 -10.54 15.76
N ALA A 107 -0.19 -10.98 17.03
CA ALA A 107 -0.44 -10.14 18.20
C ALA A 107 0.56 -8.97 18.27
N ARG A 108 1.87 -9.27 18.15
CA ARG A 108 2.94 -8.27 18.23
C ARG A 108 2.95 -7.28 17.06
N LEU A 109 2.61 -7.74 15.85
CA LEU A 109 2.48 -6.84 14.72
C LEU A 109 1.25 -5.95 14.83
N ASN A 110 0.09 -6.51 15.23
CA ASN A 110 -1.12 -5.72 15.46
C ASN A 110 -0.90 -4.64 16.53
N GLU A 111 -0.06 -4.90 17.53
CA GLU A 111 0.36 -3.90 18.50
C GLU A 111 1.15 -2.76 17.83
N GLN A 112 2.16 -3.08 17.03
CA GLN A 112 2.92 -2.06 16.27
C GLN A 112 2.02 -1.22 15.36
N PHE A 113 1.04 -1.84 14.68
CA PHE A 113 0.07 -1.09 13.86
C PHE A 113 -0.82 -0.18 14.70
N ARG A 114 -1.24 -0.62 15.90
CA ARG A 114 -2.06 0.17 16.84
C ARG A 114 -1.28 1.34 17.42
N GLU A 115 -0.01 1.13 17.73
CA GLU A 115 0.91 2.13 18.28
C GLU A 115 1.50 3.06 17.21
N HIS A 116 1.12 2.88 15.93
CA HIS A 116 1.60 3.66 14.80
C HIS A 116 3.14 3.63 14.61
N THR A 117 3.81 2.58 15.09
CA THR A 117 5.26 2.40 14.91
C THR A 117 5.62 1.77 13.56
N VAL A 118 4.62 1.29 12.82
CA VAL A 118 4.78 0.79 11.46
C VAL A 118 4.71 1.97 10.47
N GLU A 119 5.76 2.15 9.69
CA GLU A 119 5.80 3.15 8.64
C GLU A 119 5.18 2.59 7.35
N LYS A 120 4.21 3.31 6.80
CA LYS A 120 3.44 2.92 5.61
C LYS A 120 3.56 4.01 4.56
N ILE A 121 4.22 3.71 3.46
CA ILE A 121 4.39 4.65 2.34
C ILE A 121 3.65 4.12 1.12
N TYR A 122 2.84 4.98 0.54
CA TYR A 122 2.09 4.72 -0.68
C TYR A 122 2.55 5.63 -1.80
N ALA A 123 2.45 5.16 -3.03
CA ALA A 123 2.51 5.98 -4.23
C ALA A 123 1.09 6.13 -4.80
N ALA A 124 0.72 7.33 -5.19
CA ALA A 124 -0.55 7.58 -5.85
C ALA A 124 -0.39 8.54 -7.04
N LEU A 125 -1.13 8.27 -8.12
CA LEU A 125 -1.29 9.20 -9.23
C LEU A 125 -2.68 9.82 -9.13
N VAL A 126 -2.74 11.11 -8.81
CA VAL A 126 -3.99 11.87 -8.68
C VAL A 126 -4.29 12.70 -9.93
N GLU A 127 -5.56 13.01 -10.15
CA GLU A 127 -5.99 13.91 -11.21
C GLU A 127 -5.71 15.37 -10.83
N GLY A 128 -5.26 16.15 -11.81
CA GLY A 128 -4.94 17.55 -11.62
C GLY A 128 -3.55 17.82 -11.03
N VAL A 129 -3.21 19.08 -10.96
CA VAL A 129 -1.97 19.58 -10.35
C VAL A 129 -2.23 19.84 -8.88
N ILE A 130 -1.79 18.93 -8.01
CA ILE A 130 -2.04 19.05 -6.57
C ILE A 130 -1.26 20.24 -5.98
N THR A 131 -1.96 21.08 -5.25
CA THR A 131 -1.42 22.24 -4.55
C THR A 131 -1.97 22.30 -3.12
N PRO A 132 -1.12 22.60 -2.11
CA PRO A 132 0.34 22.73 -2.18
C PRO A 132 1.05 21.42 -2.55
N SER A 133 2.34 21.49 -2.91
CA SER A 133 3.14 20.30 -3.28
C SER A 133 3.34 19.29 -2.15
N GLU A 134 3.18 19.72 -0.92
CA GLU A 134 3.18 18.90 0.28
C GLU A 134 2.13 19.40 1.28
N ALA A 135 1.47 18.50 1.97
CA ALA A 135 0.52 18.83 3.03
C ALA A 135 0.26 17.67 3.97
N GLU A 136 -0.20 18.02 5.17
CA GLU A 136 -0.85 17.11 6.08
C GLU A 136 -2.37 17.16 5.87
N CYS A 137 -2.99 15.99 5.82
CA CYS A 137 -4.43 15.85 5.71
C CYS A 137 -4.98 15.20 6.98
N VAL A 138 -5.76 15.95 7.74
CA VAL A 138 -6.48 15.48 8.92
C VAL A 138 -7.97 15.56 8.64
N ASP A 139 -8.68 14.46 8.81
CA ASP A 139 -10.13 14.36 8.62
C ASP A 139 -10.71 13.36 9.62
N TYR A 140 -12.04 13.37 9.76
CA TYR A 140 -12.78 12.40 10.54
C TYR A 140 -13.65 11.57 9.61
N LEU A 141 -13.52 10.23 9.68
CA LEU A 141 -14.21 9.30 8.81
C LEU A 141 -15.20 8.44 9.58
N CYS A 142 -16.41 8.33 9.03
CA CYS A 142 -17.43 7.36 9.44
C CYS A 142 -17.61 6.30 8.37
N GLU A 143 -17.92 5.07 8.81
CA GLU A 143 -18.31 3.97 7.94
C GLU A 143 -19.79 3.66 8.11
N ASP A 144 -20.57 3.86 7.05
CA ASP A 144 -21.91 3.30 6.93
C ASP A 144 -21.78 1.83 6.49
N LYS A 145 -21.92 0.93 7.45
CA LYS A 145 -21.82 -0.51 7.21
C LYS A 145 -22.97 -1.03 6.34
N ARG A 146 -24.16 -0.46 6.47
CA ARG A 146 -25.36 -0.87 5.72
C ARG A 146 -25.21 -0.61 4.23
N HIS A 147 -24.71 0.57 3.87
CA HIS A 147 -24.52 0.97 2.49
C HIS A 147 -23.09 0.77 1.99
N ARG A 148 -22.19 0.17 2.80
CA ARG A 148 -20.76 -0.06 2.51
C ARG A 148 -20.04 1.22 2.04
N LYS A 149 -20.43 2.37 2.57
CA LYS A 149 -19.87 3.69 2.25
C LYS A 149 -18.96 4.18 3.36
N VAL A 150 -17.94 4.93 2.99
CA VAL A 150 -17.11 5.71 3.91
C VAL A 150 -17.25 7.17 3.50
N PHE A 151 -17.45 8.04 4.47
CA PHE A 151 -17.65 9.48 4.24
C PHE A 151 -16.94 10.30 5.33
N ARG A 152 -16.68 11.56 5.01
CA ARG A 152 -16.15 12.54 5.98
C ARG A 152 -17.30 13.04 6.85
N THR A 153 -16.97 13.25 8.12
CA THR A 153 -17.89 13.87 9.08
C THR A 153 -17.16 14.92 9.89
N GLN A 154 -17.92 15.84 10.48
CA GLN A 154 -17.41 16.80 11.46
C GLN A 154 -17.92 16.47 12.87
N THR A 155 -18.67 15.36 13.00
CA THR A 155 -19.22 14.93 14.28
C THR A 155 -18.23 14.10 15.09
N ALA A 156 -18.42 14.02 16.40
CA ALA A 156 -17.61 13.21 17.32
C ALA A 156 -17.64 11.69 17.05
N GLU A 157 -18.57 11.22 16.21
CA GLU A 157 -18.65 9.81 15.79
C GLU A 157 -17.57 9.40 14.80
N GLY A 158 -16.93 10.37 14.13
CA GLY A 158 -15.87 10.13 13.17
C GLY A 158 -14.59 9.67 13.85
N LYS A 159 -13.92 8.72 13.20
CA LYS A 159 -12.57 8.30 13.59
C LYS A 159 -11.56 9.20 12.91
N GLU A 160 -10.67 9.82 13.68
CA GLU A 160 -9.59 10.61 13.13
C GLU A 160 -8.75 9.79 12.16
N CYS A 161 -8.39 10.41 11.07
CA CYS A 161 -7.49 9.87 10.06
C CYS A 161 -6.50 10.93 9.61
N ARG A 162 -5.24 10.52 9.52
CA ARG A 162 -4.11 11.40 9.23
C ARG A 162 -3.17 10.78 8.19
N LEU A 163 -2.82 11.57 7.21
CA LEU A 163 -1.76 11.28 6.26
C LEU A 163 -0.98 12.55 5.93
N ARG A 164 0.26 12.37 5.47
CA ARG A 164 1.05 13.42 4.82
C ARG A 164 1.38 13.01 3.41
N TYR A 165 1.43 13.96 2.50
CA TYR A 165 1.90 13.69 1.15
C TYR A 165 2.92 14.73 0.71
N HIS A 166 3.78 14.32 -0.22
CA HIS A 166 4.59 15.24 -0.99
C HIS A 166 4.59 14.82 -2.47
N THR A 167 4.74 15.81 -3.33
CA THR A 167 4.69 15.60 -4.77
C THR A 167 6.05 15.16 -5.29
N LEU A 168 6.09 14.00 -5.93
CA LEU A 168 7.29 13.49 -6.60
C LEU A 168 7.43 14.05 -8.02
N ARG A 169 6.31 14.17 -8.75
CA ARG A 169 6.24 14.71 -10.11
C ARG A 169 4.86 15.29 -10.40
N GLN A 170 4.83 16.29 -11.28
CA GLN A 170 3.60 16.88 -11.78
C GLN A 170 3.59 16.96 -13.31
N CYS A 171 2.41 16.90 -13.87
CA CYS A 171 2.12 17.21 -15.28
C CYS A 171 0.84 18.05 -15.35
N HIS A 172 0.43 18.53 -16.53
CA HIS A 172 -0.77 19.38 -16.68
C HIS A 172 -2.07 18.76 -16.14
N GLN A 173 -2.16 17.42 -16.08
CA GLN A 173 -3.42 16.74 -15.76
C GLN A 173 -3.28 15.75 -14.60
N CYS A 174 -2.13 15.65 -13.99
CA CYS A 174 -1.92 14.72 -12.89
C CYS A 174 -0.70 15.05 -12.03
N SER A 175 -0.70 14.52 -10.83
CA SER A 175 0.44 14.57 -9.91
C SER A 175 0.74 13.17 -9.36
N LEU A 176 2.01 12.77 -9.44
CA LEU A 176 2.51 11.58 -8.72
C LEU A 176 2.95 12.04 -7.35
N ILE A 177 2.36 11.46 -6.31
CA ILE A 177 2.62 11.82 -4.92
C ILE A 177 3.07 10.60 -4.12
N GLU A 178 3.97 10.82 -3.17
CA GLU A 178 4.26 9.90 -2.08
C GLU A 178 3.37 10.25 -0.89
N ILE A 179 2.82 9.24 -0.23
CA ILE A 179 1.92 9.41 0.90
C ILE A 179 2.46 8.62 2.08
N ARG A 180 2.76 9.31 3.18
CA ARG A 180 3.01 8.69 4.48
C ARG A 180 1.68 8.56 5.23
N LEU A 181 1.25 7.31 5.44
CA LEU A 181 -0.04 7.00 6.06
C LEU A 181 0.14 6.76 7.56
N GLU A 182 -0.29 7.70 8.40
CA GLU A 182 -0.19 7.59 9.86
C GLU A 182 -1.28 6.66 10.42
N THR A 183 -2.52 6.86 10.04
CA THR A 183 -3.64 5.98 10.40
C THR A 183 -4.01 5.07 9.22
N GLY A 184 -4.82 4.03 9.44
CA GLY A 184 -5.17 3.05 8.40
C GLY A 184 -6.68 2.78 8.35
N ARG A 185 -7.52 3.82 8.15
CA ARG A 185 -8.96 3.65 8.01
C ARG A 185 -9.33 3.17 6.61
N LYS A 186 -10.46 2.47 6.52
CA LYS A 186 -10.98 2.00 5.23
C LYS A 186 -11.14 3.14 4.24
N HIS A 187 -10.63 2.97 3.02
CA HIS A 187 -10.64 3.96 1.94
C HIS A 187 -10.03 5.33 2.29
N GLN A 188 -9.25 5.44 3.35
CA GLN A 188 -8.77 6.71 3.89
C GLN A 188 -8.11 7.60 2.83
N ILE A 189 -7.04 7.12 2.18
CA ILE A 189 -6.29 7.89 1.18
C ILE A 189 -7.22 8.35 0.05
N ARG A 190 -8.04 7.43 -0.44
CA ARG A 190 -8.98 7.65 -1.55
C ARG A 190 -9.94 8.79 -1.26
N LEU A 191 -10.55 8.77 -0.07
CA LEU A 191 -11.52 9.78 0.34
C LEU A 191 -10.85 11.11 0.68
N GLN A 192 -9.73 11.11 1.40
CA GLN A 192 -9.03 12.34 1.78
C GLN A 192 -8.53 13.13 0.56
N LEU A 193 -8.00 12.46 -0.45
CA LEU A 193 -7.55 13.12 -1.68
C LEU A 193 -8.71 13.59 -2.54
N SER A 194 -9.73 12.73 -2.73
CA SER A 194 -10.92 13.09 -3.51
C SER A 194 -11.66 14.29 -2.92
N SER A 195 -11.81 14.34 -1.60
CA SER A 195 -12.49 15.46 -0.93
C SER A 195 -11.76 16.81 -1.04
N ARG A 196 -10.50 16.78 -1.47
CA ARG A 196 -9.68 17.97 -1.76
C ARG A 196 -9.64 18.30 -3.25
N GLY A 197 -10.42 17.59 -4.08
CA GLY A 197 -10.49 17.82 -5.52
C GLY A 197 -9.43 17.06 -6.33
N PHE A 198 -8.67 16.16 -5.70
CA PHE A 198 -7.60 15.38 -6.33
C PHE A 198 -7.87 13.86 -6.26
N PRO A 199 -8.93 13.36 -6.94
CA PRO A 199 -9.22 11.93 -6.91
C PRO A 199 -8.09 11.12 -7.52
N ILE A 200 -7.88 9.92 -7.00
CA ILE A 200 -6.90 8.98 -7.53
C ILE A 200 -7.36 8.47 -8.89
N ARG A 201 -6.50 8.50 -9.92
CA ARG A 201 -6.85 8.02 -11.27
C ARG A 201 -7.40 6.60 -11.24
N GLY A 202 -8.50 6.37 -11.97
CA GLY A 202 -9.22 5.09 -11.99
C GLY A 202 -10.24 4.91 -10.88
N ASP A 203 -10.21 5.74 -9.83
CA ASP A 203 -11.11 5.62 -8.69
C ASP A 203 -12.48 6.25 -8.94
N LYS A 204 -13.28 5.61 -9.80
CA LYS A 204 -14.63 6.05 -10.15
C LYS A 204 -15.53 6.21 -8.92
N LYS A 205 -15.33 5.37 -7.87
CA LYS A 205 -16.11 5.44 -6.63
C LYS A 205 -15.96 6.78 -5.92
N TYR A 206 -14.79 7.40 -6.07
CA TYR A 206 -14.45 8.69 -5.45
C TYR A 206 -14.24 9.81 -6.49
N GLY A 207 -14.91 9.71 -7.64
CA GLY A 207 -15.07 10.81 -8.58
C GLY A 207 -13.96 10.98 -9.61
N ALA A 208 -13.06 10.00 -9.78
CA ALA A 208 -12.07 10.05 -10.84
C ALA A 208 -12.73 9.97 -12.22
N LYS A 209 -12.27 10.83 -13.14
CA LYS A 209 -12.72 10.91 -14.53
C LYS A 209 -11.77 10.17 -15.48
N MET A 210 -10.49 10.11 -15.14
CA MET A 210 -9.48 9.50 -15.98
C MET A 210 -9.29 8.02 -15.61
N PRO A 211 -9.30 7.10 -16.59
CA PRO A 211 -9.09 5.69 -16.32
C PRO A 211 -7.65 5.39 -15.90
N PHE A 212 -7.47 4.27 -15.22
CA PHE A 212 -6.16 3.70 -14.92
C PHE A 212 -6.19 2.18 -15.19
N PRO A 213 -5.17 1.62 -15.86
CA PRO A 213 -5.15 0.19 -16.19
C PRO A 213 -5.07 -0.71 -14.95
N GLY A 214 -5.97 -1.69 -14.88
CA GLY A 214 -5.91 -2.73 -13.86
C GLY A 214 -6.39 -2.32 -12.47
N GLY A 215 -7.11 -1.19 -12.29
CA GLY A 215 -7.63 -0.81 -10.97
C GLY A 215 -7.60 0.68 -10.71
N ILE A 216 -6.99 1.11 -9.62
CA ILE A 216 -6.78 2.52 -9.28
C ILE A 216 -5.28 2.79 -9.11
N ALA A 217 -4.86 4.02 -9.39
CA ALA A 217 -3.47 4.43 -9.28
C ALA A 217 -3.05 4.67 -7.81
N LEU A 218 -3.22 3.65 -6.98
CA LEU A 218 -2.80 3.63 -5.57
C LEU A 218 -2.02 2.35 -5.29
N HIS A 219 -0.83 2.51 -4.73
CA HIS A 219 0.11 1.43 -4.52
C HIS A 219 0.74 1.49 -3.12
N ALA A 220 0.59 0.43 -2.33
CA ALA A 220 1.29 0.27 -1.05
C ALA A 220 2.77 -0.06 -1.34
N TRP A 221 3.59 0.98 -1.38
CA TRP A 221 4.92 0.96 -1.94
C TRP A 221 5.99 0.45 -0.97
N LYS A 222 6.03 1.04 0.26
CA LYS A 222 7.01 0.66 1.27
C LYS A 222 6.32 0.38 2.61
N LEU A 223 6.84 -0.61 3.32
CA LEU A 223 6.37 -0.99 4.65
C LEU A 223 7.57 -1.23 5.55
N THR A 224 7.71 -0.44 6.62
CA THR A 224 8.81 -0.59 7.58
C THR A 224 8.26 -0.91 8.96
N PHE A 225 8.78 -1.96 9.59
CA PHE A 225 8.34 -2.43 10.91
C PHE A 225 9.46 -3.17 11.63
N SER A 226 9.28 -3.42 12.92
CA SER A 226 10.18 -4.28 13.70
C SER A 226 9.73 -5.73 13.61
N HIS A 227 10.65 -6.63 13.26
CA HIS A 227 10.36 -8.06 13.22
C HIS A 227 9.83 -8.56 14.56
N PRO A 228 8.69 -9.27 14.61
CA PRO A 228 8.01 -9.59 15.89
C PRO A 228 8.82 -10.46 16.84
N THR A 229 9.81 -11.20 16.35
CA THR A 229 10.65 -12.09 17.16
C THR A 229 12.06 -11.54 17.35
N THR A 230 12.76 -11.25 16.26
CA THR A 230 14.18 -10.82 16.30
C THR A 230 14.34 -9.34 16.64
N LYS A 231 13.28 -8.54 16.55
CA LYS A 231 13.29 -7.08 16.71
C LYS A 231 14.10 -6.32 15.67
N ALA A 232 14.68 -7.00 14.69
CA ALA A 232 15.36 -6.35 13.58
C ALA A 232 14.39 -5.45 12.79
N ARG A 233 14.84 -4.27 12.37
CA ARG A 233 14.09 -3.40 11.48
C ARG A 233 14.06 -4.00 10.09
N ILE A 234 12.86 -4.21 9.55
CA ILE A 234 12.61 -4.73 8.20
C ILE A 234 11.99 -3.60 7.39
N GLU A 235 12.53 -3.38 6.21
CA GLU A 235 11.96 -2.52 5.19
C GLU A 235 11.63 -3.36 3.96
N LEU A 236 10.36 -3.38 3.59
CA LEU A 236 9.86 -4.04 2.39
C LEU A 236 9.52 -2.99 1.34
N ILE A 237 9.92 -3.24 0.09
CA ILE A 237 9.63 -2.36 -1.04
C ILE A 237 9.00 -3.19 -2.15
N ALA A 238 7.77 -2.84 -2.53
CA ALA A 238 7.12 -3.43 -3.70
C ALA A 238 7.49 -2.63 -4.95
N PRO A 239 7.84 -3.28 -6.08
CA PRO A 239 8.09 -2.58 -7.33
C PRO A 239 6.82 -1.86 -7.80
N LEU A 240 6.98 -0.63 -8.30
CA LEU A 240 5.85 0.08 -8.91
C LEU A 240 5.34 -0.70 -10.13
N PRO A 241 4.03 -0.88 -10.26
CA PRO A 241 3.45 -1.52 -11.44
C PRO A 241 3.81 -0.78 -12.73
N LYS A 242 4.03 -1.51 -13.83
CA LYS A 242 4.33 -0.92 -15.16
C LYS A 242 3.31 0.14 -15.59
N SER A 243 2.05 0.01 -15.17
CA SER A 243 0.99 1.00 -15.43
C SER A 243 1.27 2.37 -14.81
N PHE A 244 1.95 2.43 -13.65
CA PHE A 244 2.42 3.69 -13.07
C PHE A 244 3.54 4.30 -13.92
N GLU A 245 4.55 3.52 -14.28
CA GLU A 245 5.66 3.98 -15.10
C GLU A 245 5.17 4.49 -16.46
N GLN A 246 4.30 3.73 -17.13
CA GLN A 246 3.71 4.12 -18.42
C GLN A 246 2.86 5.40 -18.30
N SER A 247 2.11 5.54 -17.21
CA SER A 247 1.30 6.73 -16.97
C SER A 247 2.17 7.96 -16.72
N VAL A 248 3.29 7.80 -16.00
CA VAL A 248 4.23 8.89 -15.71
C VAL A 248 5.10 9.21 -16.92
N ASN A 249 5.50 8.23 -17.73
CA ASN A 249 6.34 8.43 -18.92
C ASN A 249 5.58 9.00 -20.13
N LYS A 250 4.27 8.77 -20.25
CA LYS A 250 3.41 9.42 -21.24
C LYS A 250 3.34 10.95 -21.05
N PHE A 251 3.65 11.41 -19.86
CA PHE A 251 3.77 12.83 -19.56
C PHE A 251 5.22 13.27 -19.79
N ARG A 252 5.56 13.49 -21.07
CA ARG A 252 6.84 14.10 -21.45
C ARG A 252 7.10 15.31 -20.55
N ILE A 253 8.22 15.28 -19.91
CA ILE A 253 8.80 16.28 -19.04
C ILE A 253 8.69 17.64 -19.74
N TRP A 254 7.87 18.52 -19.20
CA TRP A 254 8.05 19.94 -19.48
C TRP A 254 9.25 20.38 -18.62
N SER A 255 10.46 20.36 -19.21
CA SER A 255 11.59 21.09 -18.69
C SER A 255 11.25 22.58 -18.86
N GLY A 256 10.73 23.20 -17.81
CA GLY A 256 10.59 24.64 -17.75
C GLY A 256 11.97 25.28 -18.02
N ARG A 257 12.01 26.09 -19.06
CA ARG A 257 13.02 27.15 -19.19
C ARG A 257 12.57 28.33 -18.36
#